data_d82a668e8535e2321ef7e7c74c2cb7e2
#
_entry.id   d82a668e8535e2321ef7e7c74c2cb7e2
#
_cell.length_a   1.000
_cell.length_b   1.000
_cell.length_c   1.000
_cell.angle_alpha   90.00
_cell.angle_beta   90.00
_cell.angle_gamma   90.00
#
_symmetry.space_group_name_H-M   'P 1'
#
loop_
_entity.id
_entity.type
_entity.pdbx_description
1 polymer ?
#
loop_
_entity_poly.entity_id
_entity_poly.type
_entity_poly.pdbx_seq_one_letter_code
_entity_poly.pdbx_strand_id
1 'polypeptide(L)'
;MAKEKWGMVVDVDKCTGCQACVVACQSENNIPINTKEHFNQRRPIQWIRIERYWEGEFPNVKARFIPLMCQQCDNAPCEPVCPVYATYHNNQGLNVQVYNRCIGTRFCANACPYTVRSFNFWEPSWPNSLKNQLNPDVTVRSRGIMEKCTFCVQRIQRTKRVAEKEGTTRDDSTRELNPACVNACPTNSLVFGDVNDPQSKVSEMKSDAQDGRGYEMLEHLGVGSNVTYLKKIDEDAKVTSHEHH
;
A
#
# COMPACT_ATOMS: atom_id res chain seq x y z
N MET A 1 -0.57 -5.87 26.79
CA MET A 1 -1.02 -4.95 25.72
C MET A 1 -1.02 -5.74 24.41
N ALA A 2 -2.09 -5.67 23.62
CA ALA A 2 -2.12 -6.25 22.30
C ALA A 2 -0.97 -5.64 21.47
N LYS A 3 -0.30 -6.48 20.68
CA LYS A 3 0.82 -6.04 19.84
C LYS A 3 0.24 -5.20 18.70
N GLU A 4 0.84 -4.05 18.41
CA GLU A 4 0.44 -3.19 17.29
C GLU A 4 0.40 -3.97 15.99
N LYS A 5 -0.61 -3.73 15.17
CA LYS A 5 -0.76 -4.32 13.84
C LYS A 5 -1.25 -3.26 12.86
N TRP A 6 -0.40 -2.89 11.94
CA TRP A 6 -0.70 -1.83 10.96
C TRP A 6 -1.56 -2.34 9.82
N GLY A 7 -2.62 -1.59 9.52
CA GLY A 7 -3.50 -1.85 8.40
C GLY A 7 -4.00 -0.59 7.72
N MET A 8 -4.70 -0.78 6.63
CA MET A 8 -5.26 0.31 5.82
C MET A 8 -6.67 -0.03 5.35
N VAL A 9 -7.54 0.96 5.32
CA VAL A 9 -8.83 0.88 4.64
C VAL A 9 -8.80 1.78 3.41
N VAL A 10 -9.28 1.28 2.29
CA VAL A 10 -9.39 1.99 1.01
C VAL A 10 -10.85 2.13 0.64
N ASP A 11 -11.41 3.32 0.75
CA ASP A 11 -12.76 3.60 0.31
C ASP A 11 -12.77 3.91 -1.20
N VAL A 12 -13.15 2.90 -1.99
CA VAL A 12 -13.17 3.00 -3.46
C VAL A 12 -14.22 4.00 -3.94
N ASP A 13 -15.28 4.23 -3.16
CA ASP A 13 -16.32 5.18 -3.48
C ASP A 13 -15.80 6.63 -3.53
N LYS A 14 -14.87 6.96 -2.62
CA LYS A 14 -14.23 8.28 -2.53
C LYS A 14 -13.06 8.46 -3.50
N CYS A 15 -12.58 7.38 -4.12
CA CYS A 15 -11.41 7.46 -4.99
C CYS A 15 -11.74 8.08 -6.35
N THR A 16 -11.12 9.22 -6.67
CA THR A 16 -11.29 9.92 -7.96
C THR A 16 -10.22 9.57 -8.99
N GLY A 17 -9.24 8.71 -8.64
CA GLY A 17 -8.16 8.34 -9.55
C GLY A 17 -7.11 9.44 -9.82
N CYS A 18 -7.05 10.48 -8.99
CA CYS A 18 -6.20 11.66 -9.20
C CYS A 18 -4.69 11.41 -9.14
N GLN A 19 -4.25 10.24 -8.68
CA GLN A 19 -2.85 9.80 -8.54
C GLN A 19 -1.98 10.61 -7.55
N ALA A 20 -2.55 11.51 -6.73
CA ALA A 20 -1.81 12.24 -5.71
C ALA A 20 -1.05 11.29 -4.75
N CYS A 21 -1.67 10.16 -4.38
CA CYS A 21 -1.06 9.13 -3.57
C CYS A 21 0.16 8.46 -4.24
N VAL A 22 0.15 8.32 -5.58
CA VAL A 22 1.27 7.74 -6.34
C VAL A 22 2.47 8.69 -6.31
N VAL A 23 2.24 9.98 -6.60
CA VAL A 23 3.30 11.00 -6.59
C VAL A 23 3.88 11.19 -5.19
N ALA A 24 3.02 11.26 -4.16
CA ALA A 24 3.47 11.37 -2.78
C ALA A 24 4.30 10.15 -2.34
N CYS A 25 3.91 8.94 -2.75
CA CYS A 25 4.68 7.72 -2.49
C CYS A 25 6.05 7.75 -3.16
N GLN A 26 6.12 8.23 -4.41
CA GLN A 26 7.39 8.35 -5.15
C GLN A 26 8.34 9.33 -4.46
N SER A 27 7.85 10.49 -4.07
CA SER A 27 8.65 11.51 -3.39
C SER A 27 9.13 11.05 -2.01
N GLU A 28 8.21 10.53 -1.19
CA GLU A 28 8.51 10.08 0.19
C GLU A 28 9.52 8.94 0.23
N ASN A 29 9.41 7.99 -0.71
CA ASN A 29 10.17 6.74 -0.66
C ASN A 29 11.34 6.70 -1.65
N ASN A 30 11.79 7.83 -2.18
CA ASN A 30 12.88 7.91 -3.14
C ASN A 30 12.72 6.90 -4.29
N ILE A 31 11.51 6.82 -4.86
CA ILE A 31 11.26 5.97 -6.01
C ILE A 31 11.69 6.73 -7.27
N PRO A 32 12.53 6.15 -8.13
CA PRO A 32 13.00 6.82 -9.33
C PRO A 32 11.86 7.14 -10.31
N ILE A 33 12.07 8.17 -11.13
CA ILE A 33 11.08 8.58 -12.12
C ILE A 33 11.02 7.54 -13.23
N ASN A 34 9.82 7.05 -13.49
CA ASN A 34 9.57 6.15 -14.60
C ASN A 34 9.52 6.91 -15.93
N THR A 35 10.21 6.42 -16.93
CA THR A 35 10.14 6.92 -18.30
C THR A 35 9.04 6.21 -19.10
N LYS A 36 8.66 6.77 -20.24
CA LYS A 36 7.73 6.11 -21.17
C LYS A 36 8.24 4.73 -21.60
N GLU A 37 9.55 4.58 -21.74
CA GLU A 37 10.18 3.31 -22.08
C GLU A 37 9.97 2.24 -21.00
N HIS A 38 10.12 2.61 -19.71
CA HIS A 38 9.86 1.70 -18.60
C HIS A 38 8.42 1.15 -18.63
N PHE A 39 7.44 1.99 -18.96
CA PHE A 39 6.04 1.57 -19.14
C PHE A 39 5.86 0.68 -20.37
N ASN A 40 6.46 1.00 -21.49
CA ASN A 40 6.40 0.20 -22.72
C ASN A 40 6.98 -1.20 -22.50
N GLN A 41 8.04 -1.31 -21.71
CA GLN A 41 8.65 -2.58 -21.31
C GLN A 41 7.93 -3.30 -20.18
N ARG A 42 6.81 -2.74 -19.65
CA ARG A 42 6.07 -3.25 -18.49
C ARG A 42 6.93 -3.42 -17.23
N ARG A 43 7.86 -2.49 -17.02
CA ARG A 43 8.84 -2.51 -15.92
C ARG A 43 8.89 -1.21 -15.11
N PRO A 44 7.78 -0.45 -14.95
CA PRO A 44 7.80 0.73 -14.09
C PRO A 44 7.97 0.31 -12.64
N ILE A 45 8.64 1.15 -11.84
CA ILE A 45 8.74 0.98 -10.40
C ILE A 45 7.62 1.77 -9.76
N GLN A 46 6.66 1.08 -9.15
CA GLN A 46 5.51 1.68 -8.49
C GLN A 46 5.19 0.89 -7.22
N TRP A 47 5.17 1.58 -6.07
CA TRP A 47 4.78 0.96 -4.79
C TRP A 47 3.29 1.04 -4.53
N ILE A 48 2.64 2.03 -5.12
CA ILE A 48 1.19 2.16 -5.23
C ILE A 48 0.88 2.56 -6.67
N ARG A 49 -0.19 2.00 -7.23
CA ARG A 49 -0.73 2.35 -8.55
C ARG A 49 -2.23 2.44 -8.48
N ILE A 50 -2.84 3.13 -9.41
CA ILE A 50 -4.29 3.22 -9.54
C ILE A 50 -4.69 2.33 -10.71
N GLU A 51 -5.38 1.24 -10.40
CA GLU A 51 -6.05 0.43 -11.41
C GLU A 51 -7.30 1.17 -11.89
N ARG A 52 -7.54 1.15 -13.19
CA ARG A 52 -8.68 1.81 -13.80
C ARG A 52 -9.46 0.81 -14.63
N TYR A 53 -10.73 0.67 -14.29
CA TYR A 53 -11.67 -0.20 -14.99
C TYR A 53 -12.78 0.64 -15.61
N TRP A 54 -13.24 0.21 -16.78
CA TRP A 54 -14.35 0.81 -17.47
C TRP A 54 -15.54 -0.13 -17.42
N GLU A 55 -16.71 0.41 -17.11
CA GLU A 55 -17.97 -0.32 -17.05
C GLU A 55 -18.99 0.37 -17.96
N GLY A 56 -19.88 -0.44 -18.58
CA GLY A 56 -20.91 0.07 -19.49
C GLY A 56 -20.42 0.27 -20.92
N GLU A 57 -21.35 0.75 -21.77
CA GLU A 57 -21.13 1.04 -23.18
C GLU A 57 -21.40 2.52 -23.46
N PHE A 58 -20.69 3.06 -24.45
CA PHE A 58 -20.87 4.46 -24.84
C PHE A 58 -22.34 4.72 -25.27
N PRO A 59 -22.99 5.82 -24.82
CA PRO A 59 -22.41 6.94 -24.03
C PRO A 59 -22.41 6.76 -22.51
N ASN A 60 -22.95 5.66 -21.97
CA ASN A 60 -23.13 5.44 -20.53
C ASN A 60 -21.94 4.69 -19.92
N VAL A 61 -20.75 5.27 -20.02
CA VAL A 61 -19.51 4.66 -19.50
C VAL A 61 -19.20 5.19 -18.11
N LYS A 62 -18.89 4.28 -17.16
CA LYS A 62 -18.43 4.61 -15.81
C LYS A 62 -16.97 4.18 -15.64
N ALA A 63 -16.16 4.99 -14.96
CA ALA A 63 -14.80 4.63 -14.60
C ALA A 63 -14.72 4.22 -13.12
N ARG A 64 -13.97 3.16 -12.83
CA ARG A 64 -13.68 2.69 -11.46
C ARG A 64 -12.18 2.81 -11.21
N PHE A 65 -11.81 3.36 -10.07
CA PHE A 65 -10.42 3.57 -9.67
C PHE A 65 -10.13 2.81 -8.39
N ILE A 66 -9.13 1.95 -8.42
CA ILE A 66 -8.75 1.12 -7.27
C ILE A 66 -7.28 1.37 -6.97
N PRO A 67 -6.94 2.07 -5.86
CA PRO A 67 -5.57 2.16 -5.38
C PRO A 67 -5.07 0.77 -4.98
N LEU A 68 -3.97 0.31 -5.57
CA LEU A 68 -3.39 -0.99 -5.28
C LEU A 68 -1.94 -0.86 -4.82
N MET A 69 -1.65 -1.38 -3.64
CA MET A 69 -0.33 -1.43 -3.01
C MET A 69 -0.08 -2.80 -2.40
N CYS A 70 1.08 -2.99 -1.76
CA CYS A 70 1.33 -4.20 -0.98
C CYS A 70 0.25 -4.37 0.10
N GLN A 71 -0.37 -5.54 0.13
CA GLN A 71 -1.48 -5.84 1.04
C GLN A 71 -1.00 -6.23 2.45
N GLN A 72 0.31 -6.28 2.69
CA GLN A 72 0.90 -6.63 3.99
C GLN A 72 0.32 -7.93 4.57
N CYS A 73 0.16 -8.95 3.73
CA CYS A 73 -0.51 -10.22 4.01
C CYS A 73 0.06 -10.93 5.24
N ASP A 74 -0.79 -11.47 6.10
CA ASP A 74 -0.38 -12.25 7.27
C ASP A 74 0.29 -13.58 6.85
N ASN A 75 -0.27 -14.25 5.84
CA ASN A 75 0.27 -15.46 5.24
C ASN A 75 0.93 -15.13 3.89
N ALA A 76 1.96 -14.30 3.92
CA ALA A 76 2.55 -13.72 2.73
C ALA A 76 3.28 -14.75 1.85
N PRO A 77 2.78 -15.11 0.66
CA PRO A 77 3.41 -16.12 -0.20
C PRO A 77 4.77 -15.68 -0.73
N CYS A 78 5.08 -14.41 -0.65
CA CYS A 78 6.37 -13.86 -1.05
C CYS A 78 7.52 -14.13 -0.06
N GLU A 79 7.22 -14.56 1.18
CA GLU A 79 8.23 -14.83 2.20
C GLU A 79 8.92 -16.19 2.03
N PRO A 80 8.19 -17.32 1.94
CA PRO A 80 8.81 -18.63 1.86
C PRO A 80 9.63 -18.84 0.59
N VAL A 81 9.38 -18.08 -0.47
CA VAL A 81 10.11 -18.19 -1.74
C VAL A 81 11.38 -17.34 -1.78
N CYS A 82 11.67 -16.57 -0.74
CA CYS A 82 12.89 -15.77 -0.68
C CYS A 82 14.07 -16.59 -0.15
N PRO A 83 15.09 -16.92 -0.98
CA PRO A 83 16.18 -17.80 -0.56
C PRO A 83 17.11 -17.19 0.48
N VAL A 84 17.05 -15.89 0.68
CA VAL A 84 17.93 -15.12 1.58
C VAL A 84 17.18 -14.44 2.74
N TYR A 85 15.93 -14.76 2.94
CA TYR A 85 15.10 -14.12 3.98
C TYR A 85 15.15 -12.58 3.92
N ALA A 86 15.17 -12.02 2.72
CA ALA A 86 15.11 -10.56 2.53
C ALA A 86 13.69 -10.02 2.75
N THR A 87 12.67 -10.88 2.72
CA THR A 87 11.29 -10.51 3.06
C THR A 87 10.78 -11.38 4.19
N TYR A 88 10.16 -10.77 5.20
CA TYR A 88 9.68 -11.43 6.41
C TYR A 88 8.69 -10.52 7.15
N HIS A 89 7.93 -11.06 8.12
CA HIS A 89 7.09 -10.29 9.02
C HIS A 89 7.89 -9.71 10.19
N ASN A 90 7.65 -8.43 10.45
CA ASN A 90 8.13 -7.82 11.68
C ASN A 90 7.11 -7.98 12.82
N ASN A 91 7.51 -7.49 14.00
CA ASN A 91 6.69 -7.56 15.20
C ASN A 91 5.41 -6.71 15.18
N GLN A 92 5.22 -5.86 14.17
CA GLN A 92 4.08 -4.94 14.01
C GLN A 92 3.17 -5.37 12.85
N GLY A 93 3.27 -6.63 12.40
CA GLY A 93 2.46 -7.17 11.32
C GLY A 93 2.85 -6.68 9.91
N LEU A 94 3.97 -5.99 9.76
CA LEU A 94 4.42 -5.54 8.44
C LEU A 94 5.22 -6.62 7.73
N ASN A 95 4.88 -6.91 6.48
CA ASN A 95 5.74 -7.64 5.57
C ASN A 95 6.88 -6.73 5.11
N VAL A 96 8.07 -6.94 5.63
CA VAL A 96 9.25 -6.09 5.40
C VAL A 96 10.07 -6.58 4.22
N GLN A 97 10.82 -5.66 3.62
CA GLN A 97 11.84 -5.97 2.61
C GLN A 97 13.17 -5.38 3.06
N VAL A 98 14.16 -6.25 3.32
CA VAL A 98 15.54 -5.84 3.65
C VAL A 98 16.35 -5.76 2.36
N TYR A 99 16.59 -4.55 1.91
CA TYR A 99 17.22 -4.30 0.61
C TYR A 99 18.64 -4.87 0.53
N ASN A 100 19.44 -4.75 1.59
CA ASN A 100 20.82 -5.23 1.64
C ASN A 100 20.95 -6.76 1.60
N ARG A 101 19.87 -7.51 1.90
CA ARG A 101 19.84 -8.97 1.76
C ARG A 101 19.38 -9.43 0.39
N CYS A 102 18.71 -8.56 -0.34
CA CYS A 102 18.08 -8.93 -1.61
C CYS A 102 19.12 -9.21 -2.68
N ILE A 103 19.10 -10.41 -3.24
CA ILE A 103 19.96 -10.86 -4.36
C ILE A 103 19.24 -10.85 -5.71
N GLY A 104 18.00 -10.34 -5.75
CA GLY A 104 17.29 -10.08 -6.99
C GLY A 104 16.72 -11.30 -7.74
N THR A 105 16.48 -12.43 -7.07
CA THR A 105 15.90 -13.63 -7.71
C THR A 105 14.50 -13.44 -8.27
N ARG A 106 13.76 -12.43 -7.81
CA ARG A 106 12.38 -12.06 -8.21
C ARG A 106 11.31 -13.11 -7.90
N PHE A 107 11.61 -14.22 -7.24
CA PHE A 107 10.59 -15.21 -6.87
C PHE A 107 9.46 -14.60 -6.04
N CYS A 108 9.78 -13.65 -5.16
CA CYS A 108 8.76 -12.94 -4.37
C CYS A 108 7.82 -12.06 -5.21
N ALA A 109 8.25 -11.59 -6.39
CA ALA A 109 7.37 -10.88 -7.32
C ALA A 109 6.40 -11.86 -8.00
N ASN A 110 6.91 -13.02 -8.42
CA ASN A 110 6.09 -14.05 -9.07
C ASN A 110 5.09 -14.69 -8.10
N ALA A 111 5.46 -14.84 -6.83
CA ALA A 111 4.58 -15.39 -5.79
C ALA A 111 3.54 -14.37 -5.29
N CYS A 112 3.68 -13.07 -5.58
CA CYS A 112 2.74 -12.05 -5.15
C CYS A 112 1.49 -12.06 -6.04
N PRO A 113 0.29 -12.41 -5.54
CA PRO A 113 -0.92 -12.46 -6.36
C PRO A 113 -1.38 -11.08 -6.82
N TYR A 114 -0.96 -10.02 -6.12
CA TYR A 114 -1.34 -8.63 -6.41
C TYR A 114 -0.39 -7.92 -7.38
N THR A 115 0.74 -8.54 -7.74
CA THR A 115 1.76 -7.97 -8.63
C THR A 115 2.22 -6.57 -8.16
N VAL A 116 2.48 -6.42 -6.86
CA VAL A 116 2.84 -5.14 -6.22
C VAL A 116 4.29 -5.08 -5.73
N ARG A 117 5.13 -5.94 -6.29
CA ARG A 117 6.57 -5.94 -6.03
C ARG A 117 7.29 -5.55 -7.31
N SER A 118 8.05 -4.46 -7.24
CA SER A 118 8.80 -3.92 -8.37
C SER A 118 10.26 -4.31 -8.29
N PHE A 119 10.86 -4.66 -9.41
CA PHE A 119 12.28 -4.97 -9.52
C PHE A 119 13.04 -3.84 -10.19
N ASN A 120 14.17 -3.44 -9.63
CA ASN A 120 15.02 -2.40 -10.18
C ASN A 120 15.86 -2.96 -11.32
N PHE A 121 15.39 -2.76 -12.56
CA PHE A 121 16.12 -3.15 -13.76
C PHE A 121 17.22 -2.16 -14.13
N TRP A 122 17.13 -0.92 -13.68
CA TRP A 122 18.01 0.20 -14.00
C TRP A 122 18.59 0.83 -12.75
N GLU A 123 19.70 1.54 -12.91
CA GLU A 123 20.19 2.40 -11.84
C GLU A 123 19.19 3.56 -11.62
N PRO A 124 18.84 3.85 -10.36
CA PRO A 124 17.93 4.94 -10.06
C PRO A 124 18.51 6.28 -10.47
N SER A 125 17.73 7.09 -11.15
CA SER A 125 18.14 8.41 -11.56
C SER A 125 17.04 9.45 -11.40
N TRP A 126 17.45 10.67 -11.11
CA TRP A 126 16.55 11.83 -11.02
C TRP A 126 17.16 12.99 -11.81
N PRO A 127 16.34 13.88 -12.39
CA PRO A 127 16.80 15.18 -12.88
C PRO A 127 17.56 15.94 -11.79
N ASN A 128 18.56 16.75 -12.17
CA ASN A 128 19.39 17.44 -11.19
C ASN A 128 18.59 18.31 -10.19
N SER A 129 17.49 18.93 -10.65
CA SER A 129 16.59 19.73 -9.81
C SER A 129 15.89 18.91 -8.70
N LEU A 130 15.68 17.62 -8.90
CA LEU A 130 14.99 16.74 -7.95
C LEU A 130 15.94 15.97 -7.03
N LYS A 131 17.25 15.96 -7.32
CA LYS A 131 18.22 15.26 -6.46
C LYS A 131 18.27 15.82 -5.04
N ASN A 132 18.04 17.13 -4.89
CA ASN A 132 18.02 17.78 -3.58
C ASN A 132 16.72 17.55 -2.77
N GLN A 133 15.72 16.91 -3.39
CA GLN A 133 14.44 16.61 -2.74
C GLN A 133 14.37 15.17 -2.22
N LEU A 134 15.45 14.39 -2.33
CA LEU A 134 15.50 13.02 -1.82
C LEU A 134 15.32 13.01 -0.30
N ASN A 135 14.46 12.11 0.17
CA ASN A 135 14.22 11.93 1.60
C ASN A 135 15.44 11.28 2.27
N PRO A 136 16.12 11.95 3.22
CA PRO A 136 17.31 11.42 3.87
C PRO A 136 17.03 10.20 4.75
N ASP A 137 15.78 10.01 5.20
CA ASP A 137 15.38 8.88 6.04
C ASP A 137 15.15 7.58 5.25
N VAL A 138 15.19 7.64 3.91
CA VAL A 138 14.90 6.51 3.05
C VAL A 138 16.08 6.21 2.13
N THR A 139 16.59 5.00 2.22
CA THR A 139 17.70 4.55 1.37
C THR A 139 17.27 4.50 -0.10
N VAL A 140 18.10 5.01 -0.99
CA VAL A 140 17.99 4.77 -2.44
C VAL A 140 18.40 3.33 -2.74
N ARG A 141 17.55 2.59 -3.45
CA ARG A 141 17.81 1.19 -3.80
C ARG A 141 18.50 1.13 -5.14
N SER A 142 19.55 0.34 -5.22
CA SER A 142 20.32 0.14 -6.44
C SER A 142 19.61 -0.80 -7.43
N ARG A 143 20.15 -0.92 -8.62
CA ARG A 143 19.78 -1.94 -9.59
C ARG A 143 19.89 -3.35 -8.98
N GLY A 144 19.00 -4.26 -9.37
CA GLY A 144 19.03 -5.67 -8.97
C GLY A 144 18.25 -5.97 -7.68
N ILE A 145 17.58 -5.01 -7.08
CA ILE A 145 16.86 -5.15 -5.81
C ILE A 145 15.34 -5.10 -6.04
N MET A 146 14.60 -5.86 -5.23
CA MET A 146 13.14 -5.80 -5.19
C MET A 146 12.68 -4.70 -4.26
N GLU A 147 11.67 -3.95 -4.68
CA GLU A 147 11.01 -2.91 -3.90
C GLU A 147 9.51 -3.15 -3.76
N LYS A 148 8.91 -2.62 -2.72
CA LYS A 148 7.47 -2.65 -2.46
C LYS A 148 7.04 -1.61 -1.44
N CYS A 149 5.74 -1.36 -1.33
CA CYS A 149 5.17 -0.54 -0.27
C CYS A 149 5.54 -1.09 1.13
N THR A 150 5.98 -0.21 2.02
CA THR A 150 6.37 -0.50 3.41
C THR A 150 5.44 0.16 4.43
N PHE A 151 4.30 0.73 3.98
CA PHE A 151 3.47 1.66 4.77
C PHE A 151 4.28 2.84 5.34
N CYS A 152 5.31 3.29 4.60
CA CYS A 152 6.23 4.35 5.04
C CYS A 152 6.81 4.08 6.43
N VAL A 153 7.40 2.89 6.61
CA VAL A 153 7.95 2.42 7.89
C VAL A 153 8.87 3.44 8.57
N GLN A 154 9.56 4.30 7.82
CA GLN A 154 10.37 5.40 8.36
C GLN A 154 9.54 6.39 9.19
N ARG A 155 8.27 6.66 8.82
CA ARG A 155 7.36 7.53 9.56
C ARG A 155 6.93 6.87 10.86
N ILE A 156 6.56 5.58 10.81
CA ILE A 156 6.22 4.78 11.99
C ILE A 156 7.39 4.76 12.98
N GLN A 157 8.61 4.55 12.51
CA GLN A 157 9.81 4.52 13.35
C GLN A 157 10.19 5.91 13.90
N ARG A 158 9.93 6.97 13.13
CA ARG A 158 10.16 8.34 13.59
C ARG A 158 9.22 8.70 14.75
N THR A 159 7.91 8.50 14.58
CA THR A 159 6.93 8.80 15.63
C THR A 159 7.18 8.00 16.90
N LYS A 160 7.54 6.73 16.76
CA LYS A 160 7.93 5.90 17.90
C LYS A 160 9.15 6.47 18.65
N ARG A 161 10.22 6.83 17.95
CA ARG A 161 11.43 7.42 18.56
C ARG A 161 11.16 8.77 19.23
N VAL A 162 10.27 9.59 18.65
CA VAL A 162 9.89 10.87 19.26
C VAL A 162 9.16 10.62 20.57
N ALA A 163 8.14 9.76 20.58
CA ALA A 163 7.39 9.42 21.77
C ALA A 163 8.28 8.83 22.89
N GLU A 164 9.19 7.93 22.53
CA GLU A 164 10.18 7.35 23.48
C GLU A 164 11.09 8.43 24.09
N LYS A 165 11.54 9.39 23.27
CA LYS A 165 12.41 10.48 23.72
C LYS A 165 11.68 11.46 24.66
N GLU A 166 10.43 11.72 24.40
CA GLU A 166 9.59 12.64 25.15
C GLU A 166 8.94 11.98 26.40
N GLY A 167 9.07 10.66 26.53
CA GLY A 167 8.43 9.88 27.58
C GLY A 167 6.90 9.88 27.48
N THR A 168 6.38 10.09 26.28
CA THR A 168 4.94 10.15 25.98
C THR A 168 4.46 8.86 25.30
N THR A 169 3.15 8.66 25.30
CA THR A 169 2.54 7.64 24.44
C THR A 169 2.45 8.20 23.00
N ARG A 170 2.70 7.33 22.01
CA ARG A 170 2.56 7.72 20.61
C ARG A 170 1.10 8.07 20.32
N ASP A 171 0.87 9.20 19.67
CA ASP A 171 -0.42 9.58 19.14
C ASP A 171 -0.59 9.04 17.70
N ASP A 172 -1.43 8.03 17.56
CA ASP A 172 -1.68 7.34 16.29
C ASP A 172 -2.61 8.12 15.36
N SER A 173 -3.17 9.24 15.81
CA SER A 173 -3.99 10.14 15.00
C SER A 173 -3.20 11.18 14.20
N THR A 174 -1.88 11.27 14.44
CA THR A 174 -1.04 12.32 13.85
C THR A 174 -0.75 12.08 12.37
N ARG A 175 -0.64 13.20 11.63
CA ARG A 175 -0.23 13.17 10.22
C ARG A 175 1.21 12.68 10.02
N GLU A 176 2.06 12.79 11.04
CA GLU A 176 3.43 12.31 11.04
C GLU A 176 3.51 10.79 10.93
N LEU A 177 2.58 10.07 11.57
CA LEU A 177 2.49 8.61 11.50
C LEU A 177 1.98 8.13 10.15
N ASN A 178 1.01 8.84 9.59
CA ASN A 178 0.34 8.41 8.38
C ASN A 178 1.31 8.24 7.19
N PRO A 179 1.17 7.17 6.38
CA PRO A 179 1.85 7.06 5.10
C PRO A 179 1.62 8.29 4.22
N ALA A 180 2.61 8.65 3.40
CA ALA A 180 2.54 9.82 2.53
C ALA A 180 1.33 9.80 1.59
N CYS A 181 0.94 8.62 1.10
CA CYS A 181 -0.23 8.44 0.25
C CYS A 181 -1.56 8.79 0.97
N VAL A 182 -1.66 8.50 2.26
CA VAL A 182 -2.83 8.87 3.08
C VAL A 182 -2.90 10.38 3.24
N ASN A 183 -1.80 11.01 3.62
CA ASN A 183 -1.74 12.47 3.80
C ASN A 183 -2.00 13.27 2.52
N ALA A 184 -1.65 12.69 1.36
CA ALA A 184 -1.81 13.35 0.07
C ALA A 184 -3.19 13.09 -0.58
N CYS A 185 -4.01 12.21 0.00
CA CYS A 185 -5.32 11.88 -0.59
C CYS A 185 -6.33 13.02 -0.35
N PRO A 186 -6.77 13.75 -1.39
CA PRO A 186 -7.64 14.90 -1.21
C PRO A 186 -9.07 14.53 -0.78
N THR A 187 -9.48 13.29 -1.05
CA THR A 187 -10.82 12.79 -0.73
C THR A 187 -10.87 11.92 0.52
N ASN A 188 -9.72 11.75 1.22
CA ASN A 188 -9.59 10.84 2.37
C ASN A 188 -10.08 9.41 2.06
N SER A 189 -9.83 8.94 0.83
CA SER A 189 -10.13 7.58 0.40
C SER A 189 -9.24 6.53 1.08
N LEU A 190 -8.08 6.93 1.58
CA LEU A 190 -7.11 6.05 2.25
C LEU A 190 -7.09 6.38 3.74
N VAL A 191 -7.26 5.40 4.60
CA VAL A 191 -7.19 5.52 6.06
C VAL A 191 -6.24 4.47 6.60
N PHE A 192 -5.29 4.89 7.45
CA PHE A 192 -4.24 4.04 8.01
C PHE A 192 -4.28 4.08 9.54
N GLY A 193 -3.91 2.98 10.20
CA GLY A 193 -3.84 2.91 11.67
C GLY A 193 -3.56 1.51 12.20
N ASP A 194 -3.61 1.39 13.52
CA ASP A 194 -3.50 0.11 14.22
C ASP A 194 -4.85 -0.61 14.19
N VAL A 195 -4.90 -1.78 13.55
CA VAL A 195 -6.13 -2.59 13.47
C VAL A 195 -6.44 -3.35 14.76
N ASN A 196 -5.50 -3.40 15.70
CA ASN A 196 -5.69 -4.00 17.03
C ASN A 196 -6.17 -2.99 18.07
N ASP A 197 -6.17 -1.69 17.74
CA ASP A 197 -6.77 -0.66 18.59
C ASP A 197 -8.25 -0.46 18.21
N PRO A 198 -9.20 -0.84 19.06
CA PRO A 198 -10.63 -0.66 18.77
C PRO A 198 -11.07 0.80 18.58
N GLN A 199 -10.29 1.75 19.11
CA GLN A 199 -10.57 3.18 18.99
C GLN A 199 -9.95 3.80 17.74
N SER A 200 -9.16 3.06 16.99
CA SER A 200 -8.58 3.55 15.76
C SER A 200 -9.64 3.67 14.66
N LYS A 201 -9.53 4.74 13.86
CA LYS A 201 -10.44 4.95 12.73
C LYS A 201 -10.41 3.79 11.71
N VAL A 202 -9.28 3.11 11.58
CA VAL A 202 -9.14 1.93 10.71
C VAL A 202 -9.98 0.77 11.25
N SER A 203 -9.95 0.52 12.58
CA SER A 203 -10.74 -0.54 13.22
C SER A 203 -12.23 -0.25 13.12
N GLU A 204 -12.64 1.00 13.38
CA GLU A 204 -14.02 1.44 13.20
C GLU A 204 -14.49 1.17 11.77
N MET A 205 -13.80 1.70 10.77
CA MET A 205 -14.15 1.50 9.35
C MET A 205 -14.10 0.04 8.90
N LYS A 206 -13.21 -0.76 9.48
CA LYS A 206 -13.14 -2.20 9.20
C LYS A 206 -14.30 -2.96 9.84
N SER A 207 -14.78 -2.53 11.01
CA SER A 207 -15.98 -3.06 11.66
C SER A 207 -17.23 -2.73 10.85
N ASP A 208 -17.40 -1.47 10.46
CA ASP A 208 -18.51 -1.03 9.61
C ASP A 208 -18.51 -1.72 8.24
N ALA A 209 -17.31 -2.12 7.77
CA ALA A 209 -17.15 -2.87 6.52
C ALA A 209 -17.77 -4.28 6.56
N GLN A 210 -17.95 -4.87 7.78
CA GLN A 210 -18.57 -6.19 7.95
C GLN A 210 -20.06 -6.18 7.56
N ASP A 211 -20.69 -5.02 7.48
CA ASP A 211 -22.07 -4.86 7.01
C ASP A 211 -22.24 -5.02 5.47
N GLY A 212 -21.28 -5.70 4.82
CA GLY A 212 -21.36 -6.11 3.40
C GLY A 212 -20.66 -5.19 2.41
N ARG A 213 -20.11 -4.06 2.84
CA ARG A 213 -19.35 -3.14 1.98
C ARG A 213 -17.88 -3.48 1.88
N GLY A 214 -17.32 -4.10 2.92
CA GLY A 214 -15.90 -4.47 2.98
C GLY A 214 -15.58 -5.73 2.19
N TYR A 215 -14.38 -5.77 1.61
CA TYR A 215 -13.82 -6.97 0.99
C TYR A 215 -12.29 -6.92 1.01
N GLU A 216 -11.67 -8.08 0.95
CA GLU A 216 -10.25 -8.23 0.68
C GLU A 216 -10.03 -8.60 -0.79
N MET A 217 -9.03 -8.02 -1.42
CA MET A 217 -8.71 -8.41 -2.79
C MET A 217 -8.21 -9.86 -2.83
N LEU A 218 -8.77 -10.67 -3.72
CA LEU A 218 -8.43 -12.10 -3.88
C LEU A 218 -8.55 -12.90 -2.56
N GLU A 219 -9.56 -12.61 -1.77
CA GLU A 219 -9.83 -13.22 -0.45
C GLU A 219 -9.78 -14.76 -0.49
N HIS A 220 -10.27 -15.36 -1.60
CA HIS A 220 -10.28 -16.81 -1.80
C HIS A 220 -8.89 -17.47 -1.76
N LEU A 221 -7.81 -16.70 -1.86
CA LEU A 221 -6.44 -17.21 -1.74
C LEU A 221 -5.99 -17.39 -0.28
N GLY A 222 -6.75 -16.91 0.70
CA GLY A 222 -6.46 -17.10 2.13
C GLY A 222 -5.16 -16.46 2.62
N VAL A 223 -4.66 -15.43 1.95
CA VAL A 223 -3.39 -14.78 2.30
C VAL A 223 -3.49 -13.82 3.49
N GLY A 224 -4.71 -13.47 3.94
CA GLY A 224 -4.96 -12.57 5.06
C GLY A 224 -4.42 -11.15 4.79
N SER A 225 -5.16 -10.37 4.01
CA SER A 225 -4.81 -8.99 3.68
C SER A 225 -4.97 -8.07 4.89
N ASN A 226 -4.00 -7.17 5.13
CA ASN A 226 -4.13 -6.06 6.08
C ASN A 226 -4.60 -4.75 5.40
N VAL A 227 -5.04 -4.83 4.14
CA VAL A 227 -5.73 -3.76 3.43
C VAL A 227 -7.14 -4.21 3.11
N THR A 228 -8.12 -3.50 3.67
CA THR A 228 -9.54 -3.73 3.42
C THR A 228 -10.05 -2.69 2.44
N TYR A 229 -10.82 -3.12 1.46
CA TYR A 229 -11.45 -2.24 0.47
C TYR A 229 -12.94 -2.10 0.77
N LEU A 230 -13.46 -0.88 0.68
CA LEU A 230 -14.89 -0.62 0.73
C LEU A 230 -15.41 -0.45 -0.69
N LYS A 231 -16.41 -1.26 -1.04
CA LYS A 231 -17.07 -1.22 -2.35
C LYS A 231 -17.61 0.17 -2.65
N LYS A 232 -17.61 0.53 -3.91
CA LYS A 232 -18.31 1.72 -4.39
C LYS A 232 -19.81 1.54 -4.21
N ILE A 233 -20.47 2.60 -3.76
CA ILE A 233 -21.94 2.65 -3.67
C ILE A 233 -22.45 3.00 -5.05
N ASP A 234 -23.20 2.10 -5.66
CA ASP A 234 -23.92 2.37 -6.91
C ASP A 234 -25.36 2.75 -6.57
N GLU A 235 -25.71 3.99 -6.87
CA GLU A 235 -27.10 4.50 -6.67
C GLU A 235 -28.12 3.72 -7.50
N ASP A 236 -27.69 3.11 -8.61
CA ASP A 236 -28.52 2.33 -9.53
C ASP A 236 -28.53 0.82 -9.21
N ALA A 237 -27.80 0.38 -8.19
CA ALA A 237 -27.73 -1.04 -7.84
C ALA A 237 -29.07 -1.49 -7.24
N LYS A 238 -29.87 -2.21 -8.02
CA LYS A 238 -31.00 -2.96 -7.47
C LYS A 238 -30.44 -3.98 -6.47
N VAL A 239 -30.92 -3.93 -5.24
CA VAL A 239 -30.61 -4.94 -4.22
C VAL A 239 -31.16 -6.26 -4.73
N THR A 240 -30.32 -7.07 -5.36
CA THR A 240 -30.63 -8.47 -5.61
C THR A 240 -30.43 -9.19 -4.27
N SER A 241 -31.52 -9.56 -3.62
CA SER A 241 -31.50 -10.48 -2.50
C SER A 241 -30.90 -11.81 -3.00
N HIS A 242 -29.66 -12.07 -2.60
CA HIS A 242 -29.09 -13.41 -2.77
C HIS A 242 -29.79 -14.31 -1.76
N GLU A 243 -30.78 -15.05 -2.22
CA GLU A 243 -31.27 -16.23 -1.51
C GLU A 243 -30.12 -17.25 -1.51
N HIS A 244 -29.66 -17.56 -0.32
CA HIS A 244 -28.74 -18.67 -0.09
C HIS A 244 -29.44 -19.98 -0.39
N HIS A 245 -29.00 -20.68 -1.42
CA HIS A 245 -29.22 -22.10 -1.61
C HIS A 245 -27.98 -22.89 -1.18
#